data_12c92f07cbc00dcab5225262693ced7f
#
_entry.id   12c92f07cbc00dcab5225262693ced7f
#
_cell.length_a   1.000
_cell.length_b   1.000
_cell.length_c   1.000
_cell.angle_alpha   90.00
_cell.angle_beta   90.00
_cell.angle_gamma   90.00
#
_symmetry.space_group_name_H-M   'P 1'
#
loop_
_entity.id
_entity.type
_entity.pdbx_description
1 polymer ?
#
loop_
_entity_poly.entity_id
_entity_poly.type
_entity_poly.pdbx_seq_one_letter_code
_entity_poly.pdbx_strand_id
1 'polypeptide(L)'
;TGNLGMSLTSGADISPLVFDRLQVSIILVGCAMVMALGLSIPLGVWAARRARNWDGVAITVLSQIGIAIPSFLAAILLVAWFAVRLKWVPANGWSVPSEDFGGFVARLILPVISLGIVQAAIMTRYVRSAVLDVMDEDFMRTARAKGLSPGQALMAHGLRNAALPVLTVT
;
A
#
# COMPACT_ATOMS: atom_id res chain seq x y z
N THR A 1 2.43 27.93 18.96
CA THR A 1 2.55 28.99 17.96
C THR A 1 2.80 28.33 16.61
N GLY A 2 1.74 28.12 15.80
CA GLY A 2 1.80 27.43 14.51
C GLY A 2 2.31 28.30 13.33
N ASN A 3 3.18 29.28 13.58
CA ASN A 3 3.77 30.11 12.55
C ASN A 3 5.04 29.42 12.00
N LEU A 4 5.01 29.03 10.72
CA LEU A 4 6.10 28.35 10.00
C LEU A 4 7.06 29.34 9.33
N GLY A 5 6.85 30.68 9.51
CA GLY A 5 7.69 31.73 8.96
C GLY A 5 7.14 32.34 7.68
N MET A 6 7.97 33.20 7.08
CA MET A 6 7.61 33.94 5.87
C MET A 6 8.45 33.47 4.68
N SER A 7 7.87 33.49 3.50
CA SER A 7 8.56 33.18 2.24
C SER A 7 9.62 34.22 1.96
N LEU A 8 10.85 33.81 1.70
CA LEU A 8 11.96 34.70 1.35
C LEU A 8 11.75 35.42 -0.01
N THR A 9 10.91 34.85 -0.88
CA THR A 9 10.66 35.41 -2.21
C THR A 9 9.43 36.28 -2.29
N SER A 10 8.37 35.99 -1.52
CA SER A 10 7.09 36.71 -1.58
C SER A 10 6.78 37.53 -0.32
N GLY A 11 7.49 37.30 0.79
CA GLY A 11 7.21 37.93 2.08
C GLY A 11 5.88 37.50 2.72
N ALA A 12 5.19 36.51 2.15
CA ALA A 12 3.91 36.00 2.65
C ALA A 12 4.11 34.95 3.73
N ASP A 13 3.14 34.80 4.66
CA ASP A 13 3.10 33.70 5.63
C ASP A 13 2.90 32.38 4.89
N ILE A 14 3.80 31.41 5.11
CA ILE A 14 3.76 30.09 4.47
C ILE A 14 2.87 29.11 5.22
N SER A 15 2.45 29.41 6.44
CA SER A 15 1.69 28.49 7.28
C SER A 15 0.39 27.98 6.62
N PRO A 16 -0.47 28.83 6.04
CA PRO A 16 -1.69 28.36 5.38
C PRO A 16 -1.40 27.42 4.21
N LEU A 17 -0.40 27.77 3.38
CA LEU A 17 -0.02 26.98 2.22
C LEU A 17 0.49 25.58 2.62
N VAL A 18 1.29 25.50 3.69
CA VAL A 18 1.81 24.24 4.20
C VAL A 18 0.68 23.36 4.76
N PHE A 19 -0.25 23.94 5.54
CA PHE A 19 -1.38 23.18 6.08
C PHE A 19 -2.30 22.64 4.98
N ASP A 20 -2.60 23.43 3.96
CA ASP A 20 -3.40 22.98 2.82
C ASP A 20 -2.73 21.79 2.09
N ARG A 21 -1.42 21.91 1.82
CA ARG A 21 -0.67 20.83 1.16
C ARG A 21 -0.52 19.60 2.04
N LEU A 22 -0.35 19.78 3.35
CA LEU A 22 -0.26 18.68 4.30
C LEU A 22 -1.54 17.84 4.34
N GLN A 23 -2.71 18.49 4.32
CA GLN A 23 -4.00 17.81 4.26
C GLN A 23 -4.10 16.91 3.04
N VAL A 24 -3.74 17.41 1.85
CA VAL A 24 -3.72 16.61 0.61
C VAL A 24 -2.80 15.39 0.76
N SER A 25 -1.59 15.62 1.29
CA SER A 25 -0.60 14.53 1.47
C SER A 25 -1.08 13.47 2.43
N ILE A 26 -1.68 13.85 3.56
CA ILE A 26 -2.20 12.89 4.56
C ILE A 26 -3.30 12.03 3.95
N ILE A 27 -4.25 12.63 3.24
CA ILE A 27 -5.35 11.89 2.59
C ILE A 27 -4.79 10.92 1.55
N LEU A 28 -3.88 11.38 0.70
CA LEU A 28 -3.30 10.59 -0.38
C LEU A 28 -2.50 9.40 0.17
N VAL A 29 -1.60 9.65 1.11
CA VAL A 29 -0.77 8.60 1.73
C VAL A 29 -1.64 7.64 2.53
N GLY A 30 -2.63 8.14 3.29
CA GLY A 30 -3.56 7.31 4.04
C GLY A 30 -4.36 6.36 3.14
N CYS A 31 -4.94 6.87 2.06
CA CYS A 31 -5.68 6.05 1.09
C CYS A 31 -4.77 5.03 0.39
N ALA A 32 -3.57 5.44 -0.03
CA ALA A 32 -2.60 4.55 -0.66
C ALA A 32 -2.14 3.44 0.31
N MET A 33 -1.94 3.76 1.59
CA MET A 33 -1.56 2.80 2.62
C MET A 33 -2.68 1.78 2.89
N VAL A 34 -3.93 2.24 3.03
CA VAL A 34 -5.08 1.34 3.19
C VAL A 34 -5.20 0.39 2.00
N MET A 35 -5.06 0.90 0.78
CA MET A 35 -5.05 0.07 -0.42
C MET A 35 -3.88 -0.92 -0.42
N ALA A 36 -2.67 -0.46 -0.09
CA ALA A 36 -1.47 -1.28 -0.05
C ALA A 36 -1.60 -2.43 0.95
N LEU A 37 -2.05 -2.16 2.18
CA LEU A 37 -2.27 -3.18 3.20
C LEU A 37 -3.39 -4.14 2.80
N GLY A 38 -4.50 -3.61 2.26
CA GLY A 38 -5.63 -4.42 1.80
C GLY A 38 -5.27 -5.41 0.70
N LEU A 39 -4.31 -5.08 -0.16
CA LEU A 39 -3.79 -5.97 -1.21
C LEU A 39 -2.65 -6.88 -0.69
N SER A 40 -1.69 -6.31 0.04
CA SER A 40 -0.47 -7.02 0.42
C SER A 40 -0.69 -8.14 1.43
N ILE A 41 -1.60 -7.94 2.39
CA ILE A 41 -1.86 -8.96 3.41
C ILE A 41 -2.41 -10.25 2.79
N PRO A 42 -3.51 -10.24 2.02
CA PRO A 42 -4.01 -11.47 1.40
C PRO A 42 -3.04 -12.07 0.38
N LEU A 43 -2.40 -11.24 -0.45
CA LEU A 43 -1.44 -11.71 -1.45
C LEU A 43 -0.18 -12.32 -0.80
N GLY A 44 0.37 -11.69 0.24
CA GLY A 44 1.54 -12.17 0.95
C GLY A 44 1.27 -13.48 1.70
N VAL A 45 0.13 -13.58 2.39
CA VAL A 45 -0.30 -14.81 3.05
C VAL A 45 -0.52 -15.93 2.02
N TRP A 46 -1.15 -15.62 0.91
CA TRP A 46 -1.35 -16.61 -0.18
C TRP A 46 -0.02 -17.08 -0.74
N ALA A 47 0.87 -16.16 -1.10
CA ALA A 47 2.19 -16.47 -1.63
C ALA A 47 3.04 -17.33 -0.66
N ALA A 48 2.92 -17.10 0.66
CA ALA A 48 3.59 -17.91 1.67
C ALA A 48 3.02 -19.32 1.75
N ARG A 49 1.68 -19.44 1.84
CA ARG A 49 0.99 -20.76 1.92
C ARG A 49 1.20 -21.61 0.68
N ARG A 50 1.37 -20.99 -0.47
CA ARG A 50 1.53 -21.62 -1.78
C ARG A 50 2.94 -21.45 -2.34
N ALA A 51 3.96 -21.31 -1.48
CA ALA A 51 5.33 -20.99 -1.87
C ALA A 51 5.96 -21.97 -2.88
N ARG A 52 5.50 -23.20 -2.91
CA ARG A 52 5.96 -24.25 -3.86
C ARG A 52 5.06 -24.42 -5.09
N ASN A 53 3.94 -23.70 -5.15
CA ASN A 53 2.98 -23.80 -6.25
C ASN A 53 3.19 -22.64 -7.21
N TRP A 54 2.79 -22.81 -8.47
CA TRP A 54 2.96 -21.79 -9.52
C TRP A 54 2.30 -20.44 -9.19
N ASP A 55 1.13 -20.46 -8.54
CA ASP A 55 0.38 -19.26 -8.15
C ASP A 55 1.11 -18.45 -7.06
N GLY A 56 1.68 -19.12 -6.05
CA GLY A 56 2.49 -18.43 -5.03
C GLY A 56 3.80 -17.88 -5.60
N VAL A 57 4.42 -18.62 -6.54
CA VAL A 57 5.60 -18.14 -7.26
C VAL A 57 5.24 -16.95 -8.15
N ALA A 58 4.12 -17.00 -8.87
CA ALA A 58 3.65 -15.90 -9.71
C ALA A 58 3.43 -14.61 -8.92
N ILE A 59 2.75 -14.67 -7.76
CA ILE A 59 2.58 -13.50 -6.88
C ILE A 59 3.94 -12.94 -6.44
N THR A 60 4.89 -13.81 -6.10
CA THR A 60 6.24 -13.39 -5.69
C THR A 60 6.97 -12.69 -6.83
N VAL A 61 6.92 -13.23 -8.04
CA VAL A 61 7.55 -12.64 -9.23
C VAL A 61 6.89 -11.31 -9.60
N LEU A 62 5.55 -11.23 -9.57
CA LEU A 62 4.83 -9.98 -9.83
C LEU A 62 5.16 -8.90 -8.80
N SER A 63 5.32 -9.27 -7.53
CA SER A 63 5.78 -8.34 -6.48
C SER A 63 7.20 -7.84 -6.77
N GLN A 64 8.12 -8.69 -7.23
CA GLN A 64 9.48 -8.29 -7.61
C GLN A 64 9.47 -7.30 -8.78
N ILE A 65 8.65 -7.55 -9.80
CA ILE A 65 8.47 -6.64 -10.93
C ILE A 65 7.89 -5.31 -10.45
N GLY A 66 6.87 -5.35 -9.57
CA GLY A 66 6.26 -4.14 -9.01
C GLY A 66 7.23 -3.27 -8.22
N ILE A 67 8.18 -3.87 -7.49
CA ILE A 67 9.24 -3.15 -6.75
C ILE A 67 10.24 -2.48 -7.72
N ALA A 68 10.50 -3.09 -8.87
CA ALA A 68 11.43 -2.54 -9.85
C ALA A 68 10.90 -1.30 -10.57
N ILE A 69 9.58 -1.08 -10.57
CA ILE A 69 8.96 0.08 -11.22
C ILE A 69 8.95 1.27 -10.25
N PRO A 70 9.62 2.39 -10.58
CA PRO A 70 9.53 3.61 -9.77
C PRO A 70 8.07 4.12 -9.71
N SER A 71 7.62 4.56 -8.54
CA SER A 71 6.23 5.01 -8.35
C SER A 71 5.83 6.17 -9.25
N PHE A 72 6.76 7.10 -9.54
CA PHE A 72 6.51 8.20 -10.47
C PHE A 72 6.29 7.72 -11.90
N LEU A 73 7.01 6.67 -12.33
CA LEU A 73 6.83 6.08 -13.66
C LEU A 73 5.48 5.40 -13.76
N ALA A 74 5.07 4.65 -12.73
CA ALA A 74 3.74 4.07 -12.64
C ALA A 74 2.65 5.16 -12.74
N ALA A 75 2.83 6.29 -12.03
CA ALA A 75 1.90 7.43 -12.09
C ALA A 75 1.82 8.02 -13.50
N ILE A 76 2.95 8.27 -14.17
CA ILE A 76 2.98 8.80 -15.54
C ILE A 76 2.24 7.87 -16.51
N LEU A 77 2.50 6.56 -16.45
CA LEU A 77 1.87 5.59 -17.33
C LEU A 77 0.35 5.49 -17.08
N LEU A 78 -0.08 5.51 -15.82
CA LEU A 78 -1.49 5.50 -15.47
C LEU A 78 -2.21 6.77 -15.96
N VAL A 79 -1.62 7.94 -15.75
CA VAL A 79 -2.18 9.22 -16.24
C VAL A 79 -2.24 9.23 -17.76
N ALA A 80 -1.15 8.85 -18.44
CA ALA A 80 -1.13 8.83 -19.91
C ALA A 80 -2.20 7.91 -20.49
N TRP A 81 -2.43 6.75 -19.87
CA TRP A 81 -3.40 5.79 -20.38
C TRP A 81 -4.83 6.12 -19.96
N PHE A 82 -5.09 6.28 -18.65
CA PHE A 82 -6.46 6.41 -18.14
C PHE A 82 -7.02 7.84 -18.20
N ALA A 83 -6.17 8.85 -18.00
CA ALA A 83 -6.64 10.24 -18.03
C ALA A 83 -6.54 10.87 -19.42
N VAL A 84 -5.42 10.70 -20.13
CA VAL A 84 -5.20 11.36 -21.41
C VAL A 84 -5.85 10.57 -22.57
N ARG A 85 -5.56 9.26 -22.66
CA ARG A 85 -6.03 8.44 -23.78
C ARG A 85 -7.48 7.99 -23.62
N LEU A 86 -7.86 7.44 -22.49
CA LEU A 86 -9.21 6.92 -22.23
C LEU A 86 -10.16 8.00 -21.69
N LYS A 87 -9.64 9.07 -21.09
CA LYS A 87 -10.43 10.17 -20.49
C LYS A 87 -11.43 9.68 -19.43
N TRP A 88 -11.09 8.62 -18.70
CA TRP A 88 -11.94 8.05 -17.65
C TRP A 88 -11.92 8.88 -16.37
N VAL A 89 -10.76 9.49 -16.07
CA VAL A 89 -10.54 10.29 -14.87
C VAL A 89 -9.76 11.56 -15.22
N PRO A 90 -9.85 12.63 -14.42
CA PRO A 90 -9.06 13.84 -14.62
C PRO A 90 -7.56 13.58 -14.53
N ALA A 91 -6.77 14.26 -15.38
CA ALA A 91 -5.31 14.13 -15.38
C ALA A 91 -4.64 14.86 -14.23
N ASN A 92 -5.26 15.92 -13.69
CA ASN A 92 -4.70 16.80 -12.68
C ASN A 92 -5.80 17.55 -11.90
N GLY A 93 -5.38 18.37 -10.95
CA GLY A 93 -6.23 19.21 -10.15
C GLY A 93 -6.54 18.63 -8.77
N TRP A 94 -7.20 19.43 -7.97
CA TRP A 94 -7.70 19.11 -6.65
C TRP A 94 -9.12 19.64 -6.54
N SER A 95 -10.04 18.88 -5.98
CA SER A 95 -11.37 19.35 -5.59
C SER A 95 -11.50 19.25 -4.08
N VAL A 96 -12.15 20.26 -3.49
CA VAL A 96 -12.44 20.24 -2.06
C VAL A 96 -13.58 19.22 -1.82
N PRO A 97 -13.42 18.27 -0.91
CA PRO A 97 -14.43 17.20 -0.70
C PRO A 97 -15.83 17.73 -0.35
N SER A 98 -15.92 18.87 0.31
CA SER A 98 -17.19 19.51 0.71
C SER A 98 -17.92 20.20 -0.45
N GLU A 99 -17.24 20.53 -1.54
CA GLU A 99 -17.81 21.22 -2.70
C GLU A 99 -18.12 20.26 -3.84
N ASP A 100 -17.22 19.33 -4.14
CA ASP A 100 -17.36 18.35 -5.22
C ASP A 100 -16.73 17.01 -4.80
N PHE A 101 -17.48 16.19 -4.08
CA PHE A 101 -16.99 14.89 -3.63
C PHE A 101 -16.69 13.93 -4.79
N GLY A 102 -17.47 13.97 -5.86
CA GLY A 102 -17.25 13.14 -7.04
C GLY A 102 -15.94 13.48 -7.74
N GLY A 103 -15.70 14.78 -7.97
CA GLY A 103 -14.45 15.27 -8.55
C GLY A 103 -13.24 15.03 -7.66
N PHE A 104 -13.39 15.13 -6.32
CA PHE A 104 -12.37 14.78 -5.36
C PHE A 104 -11.93 13.32 -5.50
N VAL A 105 -12.89 12.37 -5.44
CA VAL A 105 -12.60 10.95 -5.59
C VAL A 105 -11.97 10.65 -6.94
N ALA A 106 -12.51 11.19 -8.03
CA ALA A 106 -11.99 10.97 -9.38
C ALA A 106 -10.50 11.40 -9.51
N ARG A 107 -10.10 12.48 -8.86
CA ARG A 107 -8.72 12.99 -8.88
C ARG A 107 -7.77 12.22 -7.96
N LEU A 108 -8.30 11.54 -6.94
CA LEU A 108 -7.51 10.68 -6.05
C LEU A 108 -7.19 9.31 -6.64
N ILE A 109 -8.01 8.78 -7.55
CA ILE A 109 -7.91 7.41 -8.05
C ILE A 109 -6.50 7.09 -8.57
N LEU A 110 -6.00 7.86 -9.54
CA LEU A 110 -4.70 7.56 -10.17
C LEU A 110 -3.52 7.71 -9.21
N PRO A 111 -3.41 8.81 -8.43
CA PRO A 111 -2.35 8.94 -7.43
C PRO A 111 -2.39 7.83 -6.36
N VAL A 112 -3.56 7.48 -5.86
CA VAL A 112 -3.71 6.41 -4.86
C VAL A 112 -3.31 5.05 -5.45
N ILE A 113 -3.74 4.74 -6.67
CA ILE A 113 -3.37 3.50 -7.34
C ILE A 113 -1.86 3.44 -7.61
N SER A 114 -1.25 4.51 -8.10
CA SER A 114 0.18 4.53 -8.41
C SER A 114 1.07 4.32 -7.19
N LEU A 115 0.76 5.00 -6.09
CA LEU A 115 1.48 4.83 -4.82
C LEU A 115 1.15 3.48 -4.17
N GLY A 116 -0.14 3.13 -4.14
CA GLY A 116 -0.62 1.94 -3.45
C GLY A 116 -0.17 0.64 -4.09
N ILE A 117 -0.08 0.54 -5.42
CA ILE A 117 0.40 -0.69 -6.10
C ILE A 117 1.88 -0.94 -5.79
N VAL A 118 2.72 0.08 -5.88
CA VAL A 118 4.15 -0.07 -5.59
C VAL A 118 4.36 -0.43 -4.13
N GLN A 119 3.66 0.25 -3.21
CA GLN A 119 3.72 -0.05 -1.79
C GLN A 119 3.16 -1.45 -1.49
N ALA A 120 2.07 -1.87 -2.14
CA ALA A 120 1.53 -3.21 -2.02
C ALA A 120 2.51 -4.29 -2.45
N ALA A 121 3.27 -4.06 -3.53
CA ALA A 121 4.29 -4.99 -4.00
C ALA A 121 5.41 -5.17 -2.95
N ILE A 122 5.90 -4.07 -2.36
CA ILE A 122 6.90 -4.08 -1.29
C ILE A 122 6.35 -4.84 -0.08
N MET A 123 5.17 -4.46 0.41
CA MET A 123 4.53 -5.05 1.59
C MET A 123 4.19 -6.53 1.39
N THR A 124 3.78 -6.95 0.18
CA THR A 124 3.51 -8.36 -0.12
C THR A 124 4.73 -9.24 0.14
N ARG A 125 5.92 -8.77 -0.21
CA ARG A 125 7.17 -9.47 0.07
C ARG A 125 7.43 -9.58 1.58
N TYR A 126 7.24 -8.49 2.33
CA TYR A 126 7.43 -8.50 3.78
C TYR A 126 6.42 -9.41 4.48
N VAL A 127 5.14 -9.31 4.12
CA VAL A 127 4.09 -10.19 4.67
C VAL A 127 4.41 -11.66 4.37
N ARG A 128 4.83 -11.97 3.13
CA ARG A 128 5.21 -13.33 2.75
C ARG A 128 6.38 -13.85 3.61
N SER A 129 7.43 -13.04 3.79
CA SER A 129 8.58 -13.43 4.61
C SER A 129 8.16 -13.67 6.05
N ALA A 130 7.47 -12.72 6.67
CA ALA A 130 7.00 -12.84 8.05
C ALA A 130 6.10 -14.07 8.29
N VAL A 131 5.24 -14.40 7.30
CA VAL A 131 4.39 -15.60 7.39
C VAL A 131 5.22 -16.87 7.27
N LEU A 132 6.21 -16.94 6.38
CA LEU A 132 7.10 -18.09 6.26
C LEU A 132 7.91 -18.31 7.53
N ASP A 133 8.50 -17.24 8.09
CA ASP A 133 9.28 -17.31 9.33
C ASP A 133 8.44 -17.87 10.48
N VAL A 134 7.21 -17.36 10.62
CA VAL A 134 6.27 -17.87 11.65
C VAL A 134 5.85 -19.33 11.39
N MET A 135 5.71 -19.75 10.13
CA MET A 135 5.33 -21.14 9.81
C MET A 135 6.41 -22.16 10.20
N ASP A 136 7.65 -21.74 10.34
CA ASP A 136 8.78 -22.60 10.75
C ASP A 136 9.00 -22.64 12.27
N GLU A 137 8.28 -21.85 13.05
CA GLU A 137 8.36 -21.78 14.51
C GLU A 137 7.84 -23.05 15.20
N ASP A 138 8.39 -23.37 16.37
CA ASP A 138 8.07 -24.59 17.12
C ASP A 138 6.64 -24.66 17.61
N PHE A 139 6.00 -23.51 17.94
CA PHE A 139 4.60 -23.48 18.32
C PHE A 139 3.68 -23.88 17.14
N MET A 140 4.08 -23.60 15.90
CA MET A 140 3.36 -24.04 14.70
C MET A 140 3.49 -25.55 14.51
N ARG A 141 4.65 -26.14 14.79
CA ARG A 141 4.85 -27.59 14.80
C ARG A 141 3.98 -28.26 15.86
N THR A 142 3.93 -27.67 17.06
CA THR A 142 3.07 -28.15 18.16
C THR A 142 1.58 -28.08 17.79
N ALA A 143 1.12 -26.98 17.16
CA ALA A 143 -0.27 -26.87 16.71
C ALA A 143 -0.62 -27.95 15.68
N ARG A 144 0.28 -28.24 14.76
CA ARG A 144 0.11 -29.31 13.75
C ARG A 144 0.12 -30.69 14.39
N ALA A 145 0.96 -30.94 15.39
CA ALA A 145 0.96 -32.19 16.13
C ALA A 145 -0.35 -32.43 16.90
N LYS A 146 -1.07 -31.36 17.26
CA LYS A 146 -2.43 -31.42 17.86
C LYS A 146 -3.55 -31.59 16.81
N GLY A 147 -3.22 -31.84 15.54
CA GLY A 147 -4.18 -32.16 14.48
C GLY A 147 -4.66 -30.97 13.65
N LEU A 148 -4.13 -29.75 13.86
CA LEU A 148 -4.49 -28.63 13.00
C LEU A 148 -3.79 -28.74 11.64
N SER A 149 -4.52 -28.45 10.57
CA SER A 149 -3.91 -28.28 9.25
C SER A 149 -2.98 -27.05 9.25
N PRO A 150 -1.97 -26.98 8.34
CA PRO A 150 -1.07 -25.82 8.26
C PRO A 150 -1.80 -24.48 8.13
N GLY A 151 -2.91 -24.45 7.38
CA GLY A 151 -3.74 -23.25 7.22
C GLY A 151 -4.49 -22.88 8.49
N GLN A 152 -5.06 -23.85 9.21
CA GLN A 152 -5.74 -23.61 10.48
C GLN A 152 -4.78 -23.14 11.57
N ALA A 153 -3.60 -23.75 11.68
CA ALA A 153 -2.57 -23.33 12.62
C ALA A 153 -2.11 -21.89 12.34
N LEU A 154 -1.90 -21.53 11.06
CA LEU A 154 -1.55 -20.17 10.66
C LEU A 154 -2.63 -19.17 11.02
N MET A 155 -3.91 -19.45 10.72
CA MET A 155 -5.02 -18.55 11.03
C MET A 155 -5.23 -18.38 12.54
N ALA A 156 -5.13 -19.48 13.31
CA ALA A 156 -5.39 -19.46 14.75
C ALA A 156 -4.25 -18.81 15.55
N HIS A 157 -3.00 -19.03 15.15
CA HIS A 157 -1.83 -18.66 15.95
C HIS A 157 -0.78 -17.86 15.16
N GLY A 158 -0.61 -18.13 13.87
CA GLY A 158 0.49 -17.57 13.08
C GLY A 158 0.30 -16.11 12.69
N LEU A 159 -0.89 -15.72 12.18
CA LEU A 159 -1.10 -14.37 11.65
C LEU A 159 -0.93 -13.27 12.69
N ARG A 160 -1.33 -13.52 13.94
CA ARG A 160 -1.13 -12.57 15.04
C ARG A 160 0.36 -12.30 15.28
N ASN A 161 1.18 -13.33 15.22
CA ASN A 161 2.64 -13.21 15.42
C ASN A 161 3.33 -12.62 14.18
N ALA A 162 2.85 -12.95 12.98
CA ALA A 162 3.35 -12.36 11.73
C ALA A 162 2.98 -10.86 11.58
N ALA A 163 1.96 -10.37 12.28
CA ALA A 163 1.56 -8.96 12.22
C ALA A 163 2.60 -8.00 12.82
N LEU A 164 3.32 -8.41 13.85
CA LEU A 164 4.31 -7.55 14.52
C LEU A 164 5.43 -7.07 13.57
N PRO A 165 6.14 -7.95 12.82
CA PRO A 165 7.15 -7.52 11.85
C PRO A 165 6.55 -6.67 10.71
N VAL A 166 5.31 -6.94 10.30
CA VAL A 166 4.66 -6.17 9.23
C VAL A 166 4.36 -4.74 9.68
N LEU A 167 3.87 -4.56 10.92
CA LEU A 167 3.58 -3.23 11.48
C LEU A 167 4.82 -2.37 11.67
N THR A 168 6.01 -2.95 11.83
CA THR A 168 7.26 -2.17 11.96
C THR A 168 7.79 -1.63 10.63
N VAL A 169 7.29 -2.12 9.50
CA VAL A 169 7.70 -1.72 8.15
C VAL A 169 6.67 -0.77 7.50
N THR A 170 5.51 -0.62 8.11
CA THR A 170 4.42 0.26 7.64
C THR A 170 4.58 1.68 8.14
#